data_f2020d413d3b3e8035a01b82d852ec0e
#
_entry.id   f2020d413d3b3e8035a01b82d852ec0e
#
_cell.length_a   1.000
_cell.length_b   1.000
_cell.length_c   1.000
_cell.angle_alpha   90.00
_cell.angle_beta   90.00
_cell.angle_gamma   90.00
#
_symmetry.space_group_name_H-M   'P 1'
#
loop_
_entity.id
_entity.type
_entity.pdbx_description
1 polymer ?
#
loop_
_entity_poly.entity_id
_entity_poly.type
_entity_poly.pdbx_seq_one_letter_code
_entity_poly.pdbx_strand_id
1 'polypeptide(L)'
;MRLATRVGPMRTGAMLLLAMNTSRAHAQRLGEGPLVLRLPASARLAAMANAGIASSDGDAFLYNPGMLSAARGMAASAQRYGSSGTAGALGSVTTSGSLTLGVGVQFVDWRAPANMPYANAVRYAPARLSDSGIVAASSSAFTLGVGRTIKGYRLGANIKYAEDRFGAAHDGAVAVDVGAMLSVGPGTLAFTAQNLGAGLRIGGSNGSLPRRVGIGYGTGLLSMFEHWDLGAQMQLTLENNWFVRPAGGVEFGYVPIEGVSLVMRGGLRLPRERDESLVTGGLGIVFDRISIDYAAEPFRGGRPVSHRVGVRLR
;
A
#
# COMPACT_ATOMS: atom_id res chain seq x y z
N MET A 1 -36.93 -1.84 -54.04
CA MET A 1 -36.40 -0.71 -53.32
C MET A 1 -35.54 -1.27 -52.18
N ARG A 2 -34.19 -1.36 -52.37
CA ARG A 2 -33.27 -1.98 -51.45
C ARG A 2 -32.51 -0.85 -50.72
N LEU A 3 -32.72 -0.70 -49.42
CA LEU A 3 -31.89 0.16 -48.57
C LEU A 3 -30.64 -0.60 -48.13
N ALA A 4 -29.48 -0.12 -48.56
CA ALA A 4 -28.19 -0.59 -48.13
C ALA A 4 -27.73 0.26 -46.91
N THR A 5 -27.66 -0.35 -45.74
CA THR A 5 -27.06 0.24 -44.55
C THR A 5 -25.54 0.12 -44.64
N ARG A 6 -24.87 1.26 -44.77
CA ARG A 6 -23.40 1.35 -44.69
C ARG A 6 -22.95 1.26 -43.23
N VAL A 7 -22.20 0.21 -42.89
CA VAL A 7 -21.44 0.10 -41.66
C VAL A 7 -20.12 0.85 -41.87
N GLY A 8 -19.90 1.92 -41.11
CA GLY A 8 -18.64 2.66 -41.11
C GLY A 8 -17.55 1.94 -40.36
N PRO A 9 -16.24 2.12 -40.70
CA PRO A 9 -15.16 1.40 -40.09
C PRO A 9 -14.91 1.86 -38.64
N MET A 10 -14.89 0.90 -37.73
CA MET A 10 -14.40 1.06 -36.37
C MET A 10 -12.94 1.53 -36.40
N ARG A 11 -12.70 2.75 -35.94
CA ARG A 11 -11.34 3.26 -35.72
C ARG A 11 -10.70 2.53 -34.55
N THR A 12 -9.75 1.67 -34.86
CA THR A 12 -8.84 1.04 -33.91
C THR A 12 -8.01 2.12 -33.23
N GLY A 13 -8.29 2.38 -31.96
CA GLY A 13 -7.47 3.27 -31.12
C GLY A 13 -6.11 2.67 -30.93
N ALA A 14 -5.09 3.22 -31.57
CA ALA A 14 -3.69 2.87 -31.36
C ALA A 14 -3.31 3.23 -29.93
N MET A 15 -3.03 2.21 -29.12
CA MET A 15 -2.47 2.32 -27.77
C MET A 15 -1.02 2.77 -27.92
N LEU A 16 -0.78 4.06 -27.75
CA LEU A 16 0.56 4.65 -27.79
C LEU A 16 1.31 4.22 -26.54
N LEU A 17 2.10 3.14 -26.64
CA LEU A 17 3.14 2.78 -25.68
C LEU A 17 4.27 3.81 -25.82
N LEU A 18 4.23 4.87 -25.01
CA LEU A 18 5.35 5.76 -24.85
C LEU A 18 6.46 5.00 -24.11
N ALA A 19 7.39 4.43 -24.86
CA ALA A 19 8.68 3.99 -24.35
C ALA A 19 9.50 5.23 -23.95
N MET A 20 9.34 5.70 -22.71
CA MET A 20 10.22 6.68 -22.11
C MET A 20 11.56 6.02 -21.80
N ASN A 21 12.52 6.12 -22.71
CA ASN A 21 13.93 5.92 -22.43
C ASN A 21 14.38 7.02 -21.45
N THR A 22 14.23 6.78 -20.16
CA THR A 22 14.82 7.63 -19.14
C THR A 22 16.31 7.28 -19.04
N SER A 23 17.16 8.09 -19.62
CA SER A 23 18.58 8.14 -19.29
C SER A 23 18.70 8.33 -17.78
N ARG A 24 19.12 7.27 -17.09
CA ARG A 24 19.29 7.29 -15.63
C ARG A 24 20.51 8.14 -15.28
N ALA A 25 20.30 9.42 -15.05
CA ALA A 25 21.24 10.20 -14.27
C ALA A 25 21.33 9.52 -12.89
N HIS A 26 22.49 8.94 -12.56
CA HIS A 26 22.78 8.38 -11.25
C HIS A 26 23.07 9.55 -10.27
N ALA A 27 22.06 10.40 -10.05
CA ALA A 27 22.07 11.23 -8.85
C ALA A 27 22.06 10.27 -7.65
N GLN A 28 22.97 10.44 -6.70
CA GLN A 28 22.96 9.69 -5.44
C GLN A 28 21.58 9.86 -4.82
N ARG A 29 20.75 8.81 -4.92
CA ARG A 29 19.42 8.82 -4.34
C ARG A 29 19.60 8.82 -2.84
N LEU A 30 19.16 9.90 -2.18
CA LEU A 30 19.07 9.96 -0.73
C LEU A 30 18.18 8.80 -0.26
N GLY A 31 18.52 8.20 0.85
CA GLY A 31 17.66 7.19 1.48
C GLY A 31 16.29 7.80 1.79
N GLU A 32 15.24 7.03 1.58
CA GLU A 32 13.88 7.45 1.90
C GLU A 32 13.44 6.76 3.18
N GLY A 33 13.37 7.52 4.24
CA GLY A 33 12.91 7.08 5.57
C GLY A 33 11.91 8.08 6.15
N PRO A 34 11.15 7.71 7.16
CA PRO A 34 11.15 6.42 7.88
C PRO A 34 10.72 5.22 7.02
N LEU A 35 11.44 4.10 7.23
CA LEU A 35 11.22 2.87 6.46
C LEU A 35 9.78 2.37 6.54
N VAL A 36 9.17 2.44 7.72
CA VAL A 36 7.82 1.95 8.00
C VAL A 36 6.76 2.57 7.06
N LEU A 37 6.96 3.82 6.61
CA LEU A 37 6.04 4.50 5.69
C LEU A 37 6.08 3.94 4.25
N ARG A 38 7.03 3.07 3.93
CA ARG A 38 7.18 2.41 2.63
C ARG A 38 6.59 1.00 2.60
N LEU A 39 6.42 0.40 3.78
CA LEU A 39 5.99 -0.99 3.91
C LEU A 39 4.47 -1.12 3.82
N PRO A 40 3.95 -2.28 3.40
CA PRO A 40 2.53 -2.57 3.48
C PRO A 40 2.03 -2.48 4.92
N ALA A 41 0.83 -1.97 5.13
CA ALA A 41 0.14 -2.00 6.42
C ALA A 41 -0.91 -3.11 6.50
N SER A 42 -1.39 -3.60 5.35
CA SER A 42 -2.47 -4.57 5.22
C SER A 42 -1.98 -5.87 4.60
N ALA A 43 -2.37 -7.02 5.15
CA ALA A 43 -2.10 -8.32 4.53
C ALA A 43 -2.88 -8.48 3.22
N ARG A 44 -4.16 -8.09 3.20
CA ARG A 44 -4.98 -8.10 1.98
C ARG A 44 -4.33 -7.30 0.86
N LEU A 45 -3.93 -6.06 1.15
CA LEU A 45 -3.35 -5.18 0.14
C LEU A 45 -1.94 -5.61 -0.27
N ALA A 46 -1.14 -6.18 0.64
CA ALA A 46 0.15 -6.77 0.31
C ALA A 46 0.02 -7.89 -0.73
N ALA A 47 -1.01 -8.74 -0.63
CA ALA A 47 -1.32 -9.77 -1.62
C ALA A 47 -1.70 -9.19 -2.99
N MET A 48 -2.22 -7.96 -3.03
CA MET A 48 -2.59 -7.22 -4.24
C MET A 48 -1.55 -6.17 -4.64
N ALA A 49 -0.26 -6.49 -4.49
CA ALA A 49 0.86 -5.62 -4.86
C ALA A 49 0.86 -4.25 -4.16
N ASN A 50 0.24 -4.16 -2.99
CA ASN A 50 0.07 -2.94 -2.20
C ASN A 50 -0.77 -1.86 -2.92
N ALA A 51 -1.69 -2.27 -3.80
CA ALA A 51 -2.62 -1.39 -4.52
C ALA A 51 -3.79 -0.98 -3.60
N GLY A 52 -3.56 -0.03 -2.70
CA GLY A 52 -4.49 0.31 -1.62
C GLY A 52 -5.15 1.69 -1.70
N ILE A 53 -4.85 2.52 -2.71
CA ILE A 53 -5.35 3.90 -2.78
C ILE A 53 -6.88 3.97 -2.84
N ALA A 54 -7.54 3.01 -3.50
CA ALA A 54 -8.99 2.94 -3.64
C ALA A 54 -9.64 1.86 -2.75
N SER A 55 -8.92 1.28 -1.80
CA SER A 55 -9.44 0.25 -0.89
C SER A 55 -10.39 0.83 0.16
N SER A 56 -11.30 0.01 0.69
CA SER A 56 -12.34 0.41 1.65
C SER A 56 -12.26 -0.28 3.03
N ASP A 57 -11.16 -0.94 3.34
CA ASP A 57 -10.99 -1.65 4.61
C ASP A 57 -10.54 -0.74 5.77
N GLY A 58 -10.64 -1.24 7.01
CA GLY A 58 -10.32 -0.49 8.22
C GLY A 58 -8.86 -0.02 8.35
N ASP A 59 -7.93 -0.63 7.63
CA ASP A 59 -6.52 -0.23 7.52
C ASP A 59 -6.23 0.63 6.28
N ALA A 60 -7.22 0.83 5.40
CA ALA A 60 -7.05 1.54 4.14
C ALA A 60 -6.75 3.03 4.31
N PHE A 61 -7.12 3.65 5.46
CA PHE A 61 -6.80 5.05 5.72
C PHE A 61 -5.29 5.30 5.83
N LEU A 62 -4.47 4.29 6.11
CA LEU A 62 -3.01 4.36 6.06
C LEU A 62 -2.49 4.49 4.61
N TYR A 63 -3.33 4.15 3.62
CA TYR A 63 -3.04 4.30 2.19
C TYR A 63 -3.69 5.54 1.58
N ASN A 64 -4.88 5.90 2.07
CA ASN A 64 -5.64 7.06 1.62
C ASN A 64 -6.60 7.54 2.72
N PRO A 65 -6.37 8.70 3.33
CA PRO A 65 -7.26 9.18 4.39
C PRO A 65 -8.69 9.49 3.92
N GLY A 66 -8.94 9.66 2.61
CA GLY A 66 -10.29 9.75 2.05
C GLY A 66 -11.16 8.52 2.35
N MET A 67 -10.51 7.39 2.69
CA MET A 67 -11.20 6.15 3.07
C MET A 67 -11.85 6.20 4.45
N LEU A 68 -11.40 7.06 5.34
CA LEU A 68 -11.91 7.13 6.71
C LEU A 68 -13.43 7.16 6.75
N SER A 69 -14.07 7.98 5.94
CA SER A 69 -15.53 8.09 5.94
C SER A 69 -16.29 6.86 5.44
N ALA A 70 -15.60 5.88 4.86
CA ALA A 70 -16.19 4.60 4.43
C ALA A 70 -15.68 3.41 5.27
N ALA A 71 -14.54 3.54 5.93
CA ALA A 71 -13.93 2.50 6.73
C ALA A 71 -14.59 2.39 8.11
N ARG A 72 -14.61 1.20 8.68
CA ARG A 72 -15.08 0.91 10.05
C ARG A 72 -14.27 -0.24 10.62
N GLY A 73 -14.22 -0.30 11.96
CA GLY A 73 -13.66 -1.42 12.68
C GLY A 73 -12.15 -1.33 12.87
N MET A 74 -11.53 -2.46 13.03
CA MET A 74 -10.11 -2.60 13.35
C MET A 74 -9.43 -3.54 12.38
N ALA A 75 -8.14 -3.30 12.15
CA ALA A 75 -7.29 -4.19 11.38
C ALA A 75 -5.92 -4.29 12.05
N ALA A 76 -5.39 -5.49 12.12
CA ALA A 76 -4.03 -5.75 12.60
C ALA A 76 -3.30 -6.66 11.61
N SER A 77 -2.01 -6.47 11.43
CA SER A 77 -1.19 -7.36 10.61
C SER A 77 0.23 -7.47 11.14
N ALA A 78 0.85 -8.62 10.93
CA ALA A 78 2.24 -8.88 11.22
C ALA A 78 2.92 -9.51 10.01
N GLN A 79 4.16 -9.11 9.74
CA GLN A 79 4.97 -9.59 8.61
C GLN A 79 6.35 -10.01 9.08
N ARG A 80 6.84 -11.10 8.50
CA ARG A 80 8.21 -11.56 8.71
C ARG A 80 8.98 -11.48 7.41
N TYR A 81 10.14 -10.82 7.46
CA TYR A 81 11.11 -10.73 6.38
C TYR A 81 12.30 -11.64 6.71
N GLY A 82 12.26 -12.88 6.21
CA GLY A 82 13.30 -13.87 6.51
C GLY A 82 13.45 -14.10 8.02
N SER A 83 14.71 -14.23 8.48
CA SER A 83 15.04 -14.52 9.88
C SER A 83 15.20 -13.27 10.77
N SER A 84 15.40 -12.09 10.19
CA SER A 84 15.90 -10.93 10.93
C SER A 84 15.02 -9.67 10.85
N GLY A 85 13.97 -9.68 10.05
CA GLY A 85 13.09 -8.53 9.91
C GLY A 85 11.64 -8.86 10.28
N THR A 86 11.02 -8.02 11.11
CA THR A 86 9.62 -8.15 11.52
C THR A 86 8.94 -6.80 11.39
N ALA A 87 7.75 -6.76 10.80
CA ALA A 87 6.94 -5.56 10.71
C ALA A 87 5.51 -5.83 11.17
N GLY A 88 4.82 -4.79 11.62
CA GLY A 88 3.43 -4.87 11.99
C GLY A 88 2.69 -3.56 11.75
N ALA A 89 1.38 -3.67 11.71
CA ALA A 89 0.47 -2.54 11.63
C ALA A 89 -0.82 -2.83 12.41
N LEU A 90 -1.34 -1.79 13.04
CA LEU A 90 -2.64 -1.78 13.70
C LEU A 90 -3.37 -0.51 13.26
N GLY A 91 -4.63 -0.63 12.91
CA GLY A 91 -5.49 0.49 12.57
C GLY A 91 -6.87 0.31 13.19
N SER A 92 -7.47 1.40 13.62
CA SER A 92 -8.85 1.44 14.10
C SER A 92 -9.55 2.69 13.59
N VAL A 93 -10.79 2.52 13.18
CA VAL A 93 -11.62 3.59 12.64
C VAL A 93 -12.97 3.61 13.36
N THR A 94 -13.35 4.78 13.85
CA THR A 94 -14.63 5.00 14.51
C THR A 94 -15.32 6.24 13.95
N THR A 95 -16.64 6.24 13.95
CA THR A 95 -17.44 7.39 13.49
C THR A 95 -18.07 8.11 14.69
N SER A 96 -17.94 9.41 14.72
CA SER A 96 -18.56 10.29 15.71
C SER A 96 -19.31 11.42 14.99
N GLY A 97 -20.63 11.35 14.98
CA GLY A 97 -21.47 12.26 14.23
C GLY A 97 -21.18 12.23 12.72
N SER A 98 -20.81 13.38 12.16
CA SER A 98 -20.48 13.52 10.73
C SER A 98 -18.98 13.31 10.43
N LEU A 99 -18.15 13.09 11.44
CA LEU A 99 -16.72 12.86 11.31
C LEU A 99 -16.39 11.40 11.56
N THR A 100 -15.40 10.92 10.85
CA THR A 100 -14.79 9.63 11.10
C THR A 100 -13.33 9.84 11.52
N LEU A 101 -12.94 9.18 12.61
CA LEU A 101 -11.62 9.28 13.20
C LEU A 101 -10.87 7.97 12.98
N GLY A 102 -9.59 8.06 12.65
CA GLY A 102 -8.70 6.93 12.51
C GLY A 102 -7.48 7.04 13.42
N VAL A 103 -7.08 5.93 14.01
CA VAL A 103 -5.83 5.81 14.76
C VAL A 103 -5.06 4.63 14.21
N GLY A 104 -3.78 4.82 13.94
CA GLY A 104 -2.92 3.76 13.40
C GLY A 104 -1.52 3.77 13.99
N VAL A 105 -0.96 2.57 14.11
CA VAL A 105 0.42 2.34 14.51
C VAL A 105 1.04 1.38 13.51
N GLN A 106 2.25 1.68 13.08
CA GLN A 106 3.06 0.80 12.24
C GLN A 106 4.45 0.70 12.83
N PHE A 107 5.08 -0.45 12.69
CA PHE A 107 6.47 -0.65 13.13
C PHE A 107 7.18 -1.64 12.22
N VAL A 108 8.51 -1.55 12.20
CA VAL A 108 9.41 -2.54 11.62
C VAL A 108 10.73 -2.57 12.39
N ASP A 109 11.20 -3.78 12.67
CA ASP A 109 12.53 -4.04 13.23
C ASP A 109 13.33 -4.85 12.22
N TRP A 110 14.60 -4.49 12.05
CA TRP A 110 15.52 -5.24 11.18
C TRP A 110 16.98 -5.12 11.62
N ARG A 111 17.82 -5.89 10.97
CA ARG A 111 19.27 -5.79 11.16
C ARG A 111 19.94 -5.31 9.89
N ALA A 112 20.93 -4.47 10.03
CA ALA A 112 21.71 -3.92 8.93
C ALA A 112 23.22 -3.97 9.21
N PRO A 113 24.08 -4.04 8.17
CA PRO A 113 25.52 -3.95 8.36
C PRO A 113 25.93 -2.64 9.03
N ALA A 114 26.78 -2.72 10.06
CA ALA A 114 27.19 -1.54 10.86
C ALA A 114 27.97 -0.50 10.04
N ASN A 115 28.66 -0.92 8.99
CA ASN A 115 29.43 -0.07 8.09
C ASN A 115 28.58 0.53 6.96
N MET A 116 27.30 0.20 6.89
CA MET A 116 26.40 0.74 5.87
C MET A 116 25.78 2.06 6.35
N PRO A 117 25.93 3.17 5.62
CA PRO A 117 25.23 4.42 5.94
C PRO A 117 23.72 4.19 5.99
N TYR A 118 23.03 4.86 6.91
CA TYR A 118 21.56 4.77 7.08
C TYR A 118 20.80 4.93 5.74
N ALA A 119 21.16 5.93 4.95
CA ALA A 119 20.51 6.19 3.66
C ALA A 119 20.57 4.98 2.72
N ASN A 120 21.65 4.20 2.73
CA ASN A 120 21.78 2.99 1.92
C ASN A 120 21.03 1.82 2.55
N ALA A 121 21.05 1.66 3.87
CA ALA A 121 20.33 0.62 4.58
C ALA A 121 18.82 0.71 4.32
N VAL A 122 18.27 1.91 4.38
CA VAL A 122 16.83 2.14 4.11
C VAL A 122 16.49 2.04 2.63
N ARG A 123 17.38 2.46 1.72
CA ARG A 123 17.15 2.42 0.28
C ARG A 123 16.85 1.01 -0.22
N TYR A 124 17.60 0.02 0.24
CA TYR A 124 17.47 -1.36 -0.23
C TYR A 124 16.44 -2.19 0.54
N ALA A 125 15.86 -1.65 1.61
CA ALA A 125 14.74 -2.28 2.28
C ALA A 125 13.46 -2.20 1.40
N PRO A 126 12.52 -3.18 1.47
CA PRO A 126 12.52 -4.33 2.39
C PRO A 126 13.35 -5.54 1.90
N ALA A 127 13.85 -5.57 0.66
CA ALA A 127 14.55 -6.74 0.12
C ALA A 127 15.74 -7.22 0.99
N ARG A 128 16.36 -6.32 1.73
CA ARG A 128 17.50 -6.61 2.63
C ARG A 128 17.15 -6.70 4.11
N LEU A 129 15.88 -6.66 4.49
CA LEU A 129 15.48 -6.81 5.89
C LEU A 129 15.78 -8.20 6.46
N SER A 130 15.97 -9.19 5.59
CA SER A 130 16.35 -10.55 5.98
C SER A 130 17.85 -10.78 6.09
N ASP A 131 18.67 -9.80 5.73
CA ASP A 131 20.12 -9.95 5.80
C ASP A 131 20.56 -9.97 7.27
N SER A 132 21.47 -10.88 7.60
CA SER A 132 22.16 -10.87 8.88
C SER A 132 22.96 -9.58 8.96
N GLY A 133 22.70 -8.77 9.97
CA GLY A 133 23.39 -7.50 10.19
C GLY A 133 23.97 -7.43 11.60
N ILE A 134 24.81 -6.42 11.84
CA ILE A 134 25.49 -6.19 13.12
C ILE A 134 24.74 -5.14 13.94
N VAL A 135 24.04 -4.21 13.27
CA VAL A 135 23.33 -3.10 13.91
C VAL A 135 21.84 -3.35 13.91
N ALA A 136 21.23 -3.25 15.09
CA ALA A 136 19.78 -3.23 15.21
C ALA A 136 19.23 -1.90 14.68
N ALA A 137 18.18 -1.97 13.89
CA ALA A 137 17.47 -0.83 13.36
C ALA A 137 15.96 -1.01 13.54
N SER A 138 15.25 0.08 13.75
CA SER A 138 13.79 0.07 13.86
C SER A 138 13.18 1.32 13.25
N SER A 139 11.95 1.19 12.81
CA SER A 139 11.14 2.30 12.33
C SER A 139 9.73 2.17 12.87
N SER A 140 9.16 3.26 13.33
CA SER A 140 7.79 3.30 13.84
C SER A 140 7.05 4.52 13.33
N ALA A 141 5.72 4.41 13.21
CA ALA A 141 4.86 5.53 12.87
C ALA A 141 3.56 5.45 13.66
N PHE A 142 3.13 6.61 14.17
CA PHE A 142 1.82 6.83 14.76
C PHE A 142 1.02 7.75 13.83
N THR A 143 -0.21 7.40 13.57
CA THR A 143 -1.09 8.12 12.63
C THR A 143 -2.41 8.47 13.30
N LEU A 144 -2.80 9.73 13.20
CA LEU A 144 -4.15 10.20 13.51
C LEU A 144 -4.80 10.72 12.24
N GLY A 145 -6.03 10.28 11.99
CA GLY A 145 -6.76 10.63 10.79
C GLY A 145 -8.15 11.18 11.08
N VAL A 146 -8.62 12.06 10.21
CA VAL A 146 -9.99 12.57 10.19
C VAL A 146 -10.54 12.51 8.77
N GLY A 147 -11.78 12.08 8.64
CA GLY A 147 -12.49 12.00 7.38
C GLY A 147 -13.93 12.45 7.46
N ARG A 148 -14.45 12.94 6.34
CA ARG A 148 -15.85 13.37 6.20
C ARG A 148 -16.34 13.18 4.78
N THR A 149 -17.62 12.83 4.63
CA THR A 149 -18.30 12.86 3.34
C THR A 149 -19.01 14.20 3.15
N ILE A 150 -18.71 14.89 2.04
CA ILE A 150 -19.29 16.18 1.67
C ILE A 150 -19.79 16.08 0.23
N LYS A 151 -21.09 16.22 0.02
CA LYS A 151 -21.74 16.18 -1.32
C LYS A 151 -21.32 14.95 -2.15
N GLY A 152 -21.17 13.77 -1.51
CA GLY A 152 -20.77 12.53 -2.18
C GLY A 152 -19.25 12.32 -2.30
N TYR A 153 -18.45 13.35 -2.07
CA TYR A 153 -16.99 13.23 -1.99
C TYR A 153 -16.56 12.82 -0.59
N ARG A 154 -15.76 11.78 -0.49
CA ARG A 154 -15.13 11.34 0.74
C ARG A 154 -13.77 12.01 0.83
N LEU A 155 -13.59 12.87 1.80
CA LEU A 155 -12.36 13.64 2.03
C LEU A 155 -11.74 13.25 3.36
N GLY A 156 -10.42 13.28 3.43
CA GLY A 156 -9.73 13.00 4.67
C GLY A 156 -8.31 13.53 4.71
N ALA A 157 -7.79 13.62 5.92
CA ALA A 157 -6.41 13.99 6.21
C ALA A 157 -5.87 13.14 7.36
N ASN A 158 -4.58 12.82 7.31
CA ASN A 158 -3.83 12.23 8.40
C ASN A 158 -2.70 13.14 8.82
N ILE A 159 -2.37 13.14 10.12
CA ILE A 159 -1.10 13.57 10.65
C ILE A 159 -0.36 12.34 11.17
N LYS A 160 0.94 12.25 10.85
CA LYS A 160 1.80 11.14 11.24
C LYS A 160 3.02 11.67 11.96
N TYR A 161 3.44 10.98 13.02
CA TYR A 161 4.79 11.08 13.55
C TYR A 161 5.49 9.77 13.27
N ALA A 162 6.64 9.82 12.62
CA ALA A 162 7.40 8.64 12.26
C ALA A 162 8.87 8.82 12.64
N GLU A 163 9.47 7.80 13.23
CA GLU A 163 10.84 7.77 13.77
C GLU A 163 11.58 6.57 13.21
N ASP A 164 12.82 6.78 12.82
CA ASP A 164 13.78 5.71 12.53
C ASP A 164 14.91 5.71 13.56
N ARG A 165 15.36 4.50 13.93
CA ARG A 165 16.54 4.24 14.77
C ARG A 165 17.52 3.37 14.00
N PHE A 166 18.78 3.73 14.08
CA PHE A 166 19.86 2.99 13.44
C PHE A 166 21.07 2.92 14.40
N GLY A 167 21.19 1.83 15.12
CA GLY A 167 22.09 1.73 16.24
C GLY A 167 21.71 2.71 17.35
N ALA A 168 22.66 3.55 17.77
CA ALA A 168 22.44 4.58 18.78
C ALA A 168 21.82 5.88 18.21
N ALA A 169 21.87 6.07 16.90
CA ALA A 169 21.33 7.27 16.26
C ALA A 169 19.84 7.11 15.97
N HIS A 170 19.07 8.17 16.19
CA HIS A 170 17.63 8.23 15.87
C HIS A 170 17.23 9.65 15.50
N ASP A 171 16.17 9.74 14.75
CA ASP A 171 15.48 11.00 14.44
C ASP A 171 14.05 10.72 13.98
N GLY A 172 13.18 11.73 14.09
CA GLY A 172 11.77 11.63 13.75
C GLY A 172 11.29 12.77 12.87
N ALA A 173 10.22 12.52 12.13
CA ALA A 173 9.60 13.49 11.26
C ALA A 173 8.07 13.48 11.41
N VAL A 174 7.50 14.67 11.25
CA VAL A 174 6.05 14.84 11.11
C VAL A 174 5.71 14.85 9.62
N ALA A 175 4.68 14.11 9.26
CA ALA A 175 4.16 14.04 7.91
C ALA A 175 2.64 14.22 7.89
N VAL A 176 2.14 14.74 6.78
CA VAL A 176 0.71 14.92 6.52
C VAL A 176 0.33 14.14 5.28
N ASP A 177 -0.83 13.49 5.31
CA ASP A 177 -1.48 12.94 4.13
C ASP A 177 -2.81 13.65 3.89
N VAL A 178 -3.18 13.76 2.62
CA VAL A 178 -4.52 14.17 2.19
C VAL A 178 -5.05 13.19 1.17
N GLY A 179 -6.38 13.01 1.18
CA GLY A 179 -7.00 12.09 0.25
C GLY A 179 -8.44 12.43 -0.05
N ALA A 180 -8.84 12.03 -1.24
CA ALA A 180 -10.20 12.18 -1.73
C ALA A 180 -10.64 10.94 -2.48
N MET A 181 -11.92 10.62 -2.39
CA MET A 181 -12.53 9.50 -3.11
C MET A 181 -13.94 9.83 -3.54
N LEU A 182 -14.33 9.18 -4.62
CA LEU A 182 -15.64 9.36 -5.22
C LEU A 182 -16.11 8.03 -5.81
N SER A 183 -17.39 7.71 -5.69
CA SER A 183 -17.96 6.52 -6.31
C SER A 183 -18.17 6.75 -7.81
N VAL A 184 -17.65 5.84 -8.63
CA VAL A 184 -17.73 5.89 -10.10
C VAL A 184 -18.12 4.50 -10.62
N GLY A 185 -19.33 4.38 -11.15
CA GLY A 185 -19.86 3.09 -11.57
C GLY A 185 -19.85 2.08 -10.41
N PRO A 186 -19.40 0.84 -10.63
CA PRO A 186 -19.36 -0.18 -9.59
C PRO A 186 -18.20 -0.02 -8.61
N GLY A 187 -17.34 0.96 -8.81
CA GLY A 187 -16.11 1.14 -8.03
C GLY A 187 -15.95 2.53 -7.45
N THR A 188 -14.73 2.77 -7.00
CA THR A 188 -14.31 4.02 -6.37
C THR A 188 -13.07 4.55 -7.07
N LEU A 189 -13.13 5.79 -7.52
CA LEU A 189 -11.97 6.57 -7.96
C LEU A 189 -11.39 7.30 -6.75
N ALA A 190 -10.06 7.25 -6.59
CA ALA A 190 -9.39 7.76 -5.41
C ALA A 190 -8.12 8.53 -5.76
N PHE A 191 -7.85 9.58 -5.00
CA PHE A 191 -6.66 10.42 -5.09
C PHE A 191 -6.03 10.54 -3.70
N THR A 192 -4.70 10.55 -3.65
CA THR A 192 -3.97 10.74 -2.39
C THR A 192 -2.65 11.44 -2.62
N ALA A 193 -2.25 12.28 -1.66
CA ALA A 193 -0.89 12.76 -1.50
C ALA A 193 -0.44 12.42 -0.08
N GLN A 194 0.70 11.74 0.05
CA GLN A 194 1.12 11.14 1.30
C GLN A 194 2.55 11.53 1.68
N ASN A 195 2.78 11.48 3.00
CA ASN A 195 4.08 11.71 3.62
C ASN A 195 4.67 13.10 3.26
N LEU A 196 3.80 14.11 3.23
CA LEU A 196 4.19 15.50 3.01
C LEU A 196 4.79 16.07 4.30
N GLY A 197 6.04 16.50 4.29
CA GLY A 197 6.73 17.02 5.47
C GLY A 197 8.23 17.17 5.26
N ALA A 198 8.94 17.54 6.34
CA ALA A 198 10.40 17.59 6.35
C ALA A 198 10.99 16.18 6.44
N GLY A 199 12.20 16.00 5.92
CA GLY A 199 12.97 14.76 6.08
C GLY A 199 13.57 14.66 7.48
N LEU A 200 14.30 13.56 7.73
CA LEU A 200 15.01 13.27 8.98
C LEU A 200 16.51 13.13 8.72
N ARG A 201 17.31 13.18 9.80
CA ARG A 201 18.77 13.08 9.73
C ARG A 201 19.29 12.07 10.75
N ILE A 202 19.85 10.97 10.28
CA ILE A 202 20.35 9.90 11.14
C ILE A 202 21.83 9.62 10.82
N GLY A 203 22.68 9.64 11.86
CA GLY A 203 24.09 9.35 11.72
C GLY A 203 24.81 10.24 10.71
N GLY A 204 24.43 11.51 10.60
CA GLY A 204 24.96 12.44 9.60
C GLY A 204 24.39 12.29 8.17
N SER A 205 23.57 11.28 7.92
CA SER A 205 22.90 11.06 6.63
C SER A 205 21.51 11.69 6.61
N ASN A 206 21.20 12.44 5.56
CA ASN A 206 19.86 12.98 5.35
C ASN A 206 18.95 11.90 4.74
N GLY A 207 17.76 11.70 5.31
CA GLY A 207 16.69 10.90 4.76
C GLY A 207 15.52 11.78 4.32
N SER A 208 15.05 11.61 3.09
CA SER A 208 13.81 12.26 2.64
C SER A 208 12.61 11.43 3.03
N LEU A 209 11.48 12.08 3.37
CA LEU A 209 10.22 11.34 3.52
C LEU A 209 9.87 10.65 2.20
N PRO A 210 9.30 9.43 2.23
CA PRO A 210 8.85 8.71 1.03
C PRO A 210 7.53 9.30 0.51
N ARG A 211 7.63 10.54 -0.02
CA ARG A 211 6.49 11.27 -0.56
C ARG A 211 5.95 10.55 -1.77
N ARG A 212 4.63 10.52 -1.88
CA ARG A 212 3.95 9.95 -3.04
C ARG A 212 2.64 10.67 -3.31
N VAL A 213 2.33 10.83 -4.58
CA VAL A 213 1.02 11.26 -5.07
C VAL A 213 0.46 10.14 -5.92
N GLY A 214 -0.81 9.83 -5.80
CA GLY A 214 -1.36 8.71 -6.52
C GLY A 214 -2.84 8.86 -6.85
N ILE A 215 -3.20 8.14 -7.90
CA ILE A 215 -4.56 7.91 -8.33
C ILE A 215 -4.81 6.40 -8.33
N GLY A 216 -5.99 5.98 -7.94
CA GLY A 216 -6.40 4.58 -7.95
C GLY A 216 -7.87 4.42 -8.30
N TYR A 217 -8.19 3.27 -8.84
CA TYR A 217 -9.56 2.81 -9.03
C TYR A 217 -9.68 1.40 -8.48
N GLY A 218 -10.74 1.12 -7.76
CA GLY A 218 -10.99 -0.20 -7.21
C GLY A 218 -12.46 -0.50 -7.06
N THR A 219 -12.79 -1.78 -7.25
CA THR A 219 -14.08 -2.33 -6.89
C THR A 219 -13.96 -3.06 -5.55
N GLY A 220 -15.06 -3.17 -4.79
CA GLY A 220 -15.18 -4.23 -3.81
C GLY A 220 -15.30 -5.59 -4.50
N LEU A 221 -15.53 -6.63 -3.72
CA LEU A 221 -15.99 -7.91 -4.27
C LEU A 221 -17.40 -7.71 -4.83
N LEU A 222 -17.56 -7.92 -6.12
CA LEU A 222 -18.80 -7.84 -6.87
C LEU A 222 -19.25 -9.27 -7.19
N SER A 223 -20.49 -9.61 -6.85
CA SER A 223 -21.07 -10.91 -7.22
C SER A 223 -21.19 -11.02 -8.74
N MET A 224 -20.51 -12.02 -9.29
CA MET A 224 -20.50 -12.30 -10.72
C MET A 224 -21.41 -13.49 -11.07
N PHE A 225 -21.45 -14.49 -10.20
CA PHE A 225 -22.24 -15.70 -10.30
C PHE A 225 -22.72 -16.10 -8.92
N GLU A 226 -23.59 -17.11 -8.81
CA GLU A 226 -24.28 -17.54 -7.59
C GLU A 226 -23.37 -17.69 -6.35
N HIS A 227 -22.13 -18.16 -6.54
CA HIS A 227 -21.17 -18.39 -5.46
C HIS A 227 -19.83 -17.69 -5.66
N TRP A 228 -19.71 -16.80 -6.64
CA TRP A 228 -18.43 -16.24 -7.03
C TRP A 228 -18.45 -14.73 -7.07
N ASP A 229 -17.48 -14.15 -6.38
CA ASP A 229 -17.24 -12.71 -6.34
C ASP A 229 -15.91 -12.36 -7.01
N LEU A 230 -15.86 -11.22 -7.68
CA LEU A 230 -14.66 -10.69 -8.29
C LEU A 230 -14.42 -9.26 -7.83
N GLY A 231 -13.21 -8.94 -7.41
CA GLY A 231 -12.76 -7.59 -7.10
C GLY A 231 -11.47 -7.26 -7.80
N ALA A 232 -11.27 -5.99 -8.11
CA ALA A 232 -10.04 -5.51 -8.72
C ALA A 232 -9.63 -4.16 -8.15
N GLN A 233 -8.34 -3.92 -8.09
CA GLN A 233 -7.77 -2.62 -7.73
C GLN A 233 -6.60 -2.31 -8.64
N MET A 234 -6.50 -1.05 -9.05
CA MET A 234 -5.37 -0.53 -9.81
C MET A 234 -4.99 0.86 -9.30
N GLN A 235 -3.71 1.15 -9.35
CA GLN A 235 -3.21 2.47 -8.98
C GLN A 235 -1.98 2.85 -9.78
N LEU A 236 -1.78 4.15 -9.89
CA LEU A 236 -0.58 4.76 -10.40
C LEU A 236 -0.07 5.74 -9.35
N THR A 237 1.16 5.55 -8.88
CA THR A 237 1.80 6.45 -7.91
C THR A 237 3.02 7.11 -8.53
N LEU A 238 3.15 8.39 -8.27
CA LEU A 238 4.37 9.17 -8.50
C LEU A 238 5.09 9.30 -7.17
N GLU A 239 6.24 8.68 -7.06
CA GLU A 239 7.08 8.67 -5.88
C GLU A 239 8.23 9.68 -6.02
N ASN A 240 9.02 9.86 -4.97
CA ASN A 240 10.21 10.70 -5.02
C ASN A 240 11.07 10.39 -6.27
N ASN A 241 11.78 11.42 -6.77
CA ASN A 241 12.59 11.34 -7.99
C ASN A 241 11.79 11.02 -9.28
N TRP A 242 10.51 11.38 -9.30
CA TRP A 242 9.63 11.20 -10.46
C TRP A 242 9.46 9.72 -10.88
N PHE A 243 9.62 8.80 -9.93
CA PHE A 243 9.44 7.39 -10.20
C PHE A 243 7.94 7.05 -10.26
N VAL A 244 7.48 6.72 -11.46
CA VAL A 244 6.09 6.29 -11.70
C VAL A 244 5.98 4.81 -11.41
N ARG A 245 5.11 4.43 -10.48
CA ARG A 245 4.91 3.05 -10.06
C ARG A 245 3.46 2.60 -10.27
N PRO A 246 3.16 1.89 -11.35
CA PRO A 246 1.90 1.18 -11.49
C PRO A 246 1.85 -0.04 -10.57
N ALA A 247 0.68 -0.29 -10.01
CA ALA A 247 0.37 -1.51 -9.26
C ALA A 247 -1.10 -1.85 -9.43
N GLY A 248 -1.42 -3.13 -9.34
CA GLY A 248 -2.80 -3.60 -9.39
C GLY A 248 -2.93 -5.00 -8.85
N GLY A 249 -4.12 -5.39 -8.48
CA GLY A 249 -4.43 -6.71 -7.98
C GLY A 249 -5.88 -7.08 -8.22
N VAL A 250 -6.13 -8.37 -8.16
CA VAL A 250 -7.45 -8.98 -8.28
C VAL A 250 -7.73 -9.86 -7.08
N GLU A 251 -9.00 -9.93 -6.74
CA GLU A 251 -9.54 -10.81 -5.71
C GLU A 251 -10.62 -11.68 -6.32
N PHE A 252 -10.54 -12.96 -6.05
CA PHE A 252 -11.50 -13.94 -6.47
C PHE A 252 -12.06 -14.65 -5.25
N GLY A 253 -13.33 -14.41 -4.95
CA GLY A 253 -14.04 -14.93 -3.77
C GLY A 253 -14.95 -16.09 -4.15
N TYR A 254 -14.94 -17.14 -3.34
CA TYR A 254 -15.91 -18.24 -3.38
C TYR A 254 -16.74 -18.23 -2.11
N VAL A 255 -18.05 -18.16 -2.24
CA VAL A 255 -19.03 -18.09 -1.14
C VAL A 255 -19.78 -19.42 -1.05
N PRO A 256 -19.26 -20.42 -0.32
CA PRO A 256 -19.90 -21.74 -0.20
C PRO A 256 -21.23 -21.68 0.54
N ILE A 257 -21.29 -20.82 1.56
CA ILE A 257 -22.49 -20.58 2.38
C ILE A 257 -22.54 -19.10 2.76
N GLU A 258 -23.73 -18.59 3.06
CA GLU A 258 -23.90 -17.20 3.50
C GLU A 258 -23.04 -16.90 4.74
N GLY A 259 -22.36 -15.75 4.74
CA GLY A 259 -21.47 -15.33 5.82
C GLY A 259 -20.05 -15.90 5.75
N VAL A 260 -19.75 -16.84 4.83
CA VAL A 260 -18.39 -17.40 4.66
C VAL A 260 -17.89 -17.18 3.24
N SER A 261 -16.72 -16.58 3.11
CA SER A 261 -16.06 -16.41 1.80
C SER A 261 -14.59 -16.83 1.87
N LEU A 262 -14.17 -17.63 0.90
CA LEU A 262 -12.77 -17.99 0.65
C LEU A 262 -12.26 -17.12 -0.48
N VAL A 263 -11.18 -16.37 -0.25
CA VAL A 263 -10.69 -15.38 -1.22
C VAL A 263 -9.27 -15.70 -1.63
N MET A 264 -9.02 -15.82 -2.94
CA MET A 264 -7.68 -15.83 -3.53
C MET A 264 -7.34 -14.44 -4.04
N ARG A 265 -6.06 -14.05 -3.94
CA ARG A 265 -5.58 -12.74 -4.36
C ARG A 265 -4.28 -12.86 -5.13
N GLY A 266 -4.17 -12.01 -6.14
CA GLY A 266 -2.92 -11.85 -6.90
C GLY A 266 -2.70 -10.39 -7.23
N GLY A 267 -1.44 -9.97 -7.27
CA GLY A 267 -1.08 -8.61 -7.58
C GLY A 267 0.18 -8.50 -8.43
N LEU A 268 0.24 -7.41 -9.20
CA LEU A 268 1.37 -7.04 -10.04
C LEU A 268 1.77 -5.60 -9.74
N ARG A 269 3.07 -5.34 -9.67
CA ARG A 269 3.62 -3.99 -9.49
C ARG A 269 4.93 -3.80 -10.24
N LEU A 270 5.24 -2.58 -10.60
CA LEU A 270 6.58 -2.25 -11.08
C LEU A 270 7.55 -2.29 -9.88
N PRO A 271 8.59 -3.16 -9.90
CA PRO A 271 9.58 -3.21 -8.83
C PRO A 271 10.36 -1.89 -8.73
N ARG A 272 10.57 -1.41 -7.51
CA ARG A 272 11.38 -0.23 -7.23
C ARG A 272 12.87 -0.56 -7.28
N GLU A 273 13.23 -1.71 -6.74
CA GLU A 273 14.59 -2.24 -6.70
C GLU A 273 14.65 -3.60 -7.40
N ARG A 274 15.86 -3.97 -7.83
CA ARG A 274 16.06 -5.22 -8.58
C ARG A 274 15.66 -6.48 -7.82
N ASP A 275 15.73 -6.41 -6.50
CA ASP A 275 15.43 -7.53 -5.59
C ASP A 275 13.92 -7.67 -5.31
N GLU A 276 13.12 -6.64 -5.59
CA GLU A 276 11.67 -6.73 -5.44
C GLU A 276 11.05 -7.63 -6.52
N SER A 277 10.02 -8.38 -6.14
CA SER A 277 9.21 -9.12 -7.08
C SER A 277 8.18 -8.24 -7.78
N LEU A 278 7.93 -8.56 -9.04
CA LEU A 278 6.81 -8.05 -9.82
C LEU A 278 5.46 -8.57 -9.28
N VAL A 279 5.45 -9.81 -8.74
CA VAL A 279 4.24 -10.55 -8.38
C VAL A 279 4.12 -10.68 -6.87
N THR A 280 2.90 -10.58 -6.38
CA THR A 280 2.51 -10.93 -5.00
C THR A 280 1.27 -11.81 -5.04
N GLY A 281 1.01 -12.54 -3.96
CA GLY A 281 -0.19 -13.38 -3.87
C GLY A 281 -0.63 -13.59 -2.43
N GLY A 282 -1.84 -14.11 -2.26
CA GLY A 282 -2.36 -14.37 -0.94
C GLY A 282 -3.73 -15.04 -0.93
N LEU A 283 -4.16 -15.36 0.27
CA LEU A 283 -5.42 -16.02 0.56
C LEU A 283 -6.15 -15.24 1.66
N GLY A 284 -7.45 -15.40 1.75
CA GLY A 284 -8.26 -14.85 2.83
C GLY A 284 -9.47 -15.72 3.12
N ILE A 285 -9.87 -15.68 4.37
CA ILE A 285 -11.12 -16.28 4.82
C ILE A 285 -11.92 -15.17 5.49
N VAL A 286 -13.16 -15.00 5.11
CA VAL A 286 -14.09 -14.03 5.68
C VAL A 286 -15.22 -14.77 6.37
N PHE A 287 -15.44 -14.47 7.65
CA PHE A 287 -16.56 -14.96 8.44
C PHE A 287 -17.35 -13.75 8.95
N ASP A 288 -18.49 -13.45 8.35
CA ASP A 288 -19.32 -12.29 8.70
C ASP A 288 -18.50 -11.00 8.87
N ARG A 289 -18.15 -10.68 10.11
CA ARG A 289 -17.41 -9.46 10.48
C ARG A 289 -15.90 -9.65 10.63
N ILE A 290 -15.42 -10.89 10.61
CA ILE A 290 -14.02 -11.24 10.82
C ILE A 290 -13.41 -11.66 9.50
N SER A 291 -12.25 -11.13 9.15
CA SER A 291 -11.47 -11.62 8.03
C SER A 291 -10.06 -11.97 8.50
N ILE A 292 -9.56 -13.11 8.06
CA ILE A 292 -8.17 -13.53 8.25
C ILE A 292 -7.53 -13.55 6.87
N ASP A 293 -6.44 -12.83 6.72
CA ASP A 293 -5.75 -12.67 5.44
C ASP A 293 -4.29 -13.12 5.56
N TYR A 294 -3.80 -13.74 4.50
CA TYR A 294 -2.41 -14.10 4.33
C TYR A 294 -1.88 -13.53 3.02
N ALA A 295 -0.65 -13.04 3.04
CA ALA A 295 0.07 -12.60 1.85
C ALA A 295 1.48 -13.18 1.82
N ALA A 296 1.90 -13.56 0.63
CA ALA A 296 3.26 -13.96 0.29
C ALA A 296 3.85 -12.93 -0.68
N GLU A 297 5.00 -12.40 -0.32
CA GLU A 297 5.75 -11.44 -1.13
C GLU A 297 7.14 -12.03 -1.42
N PRO A 298 7.33 -12.63 -2.60
CA PRO A 298 8.63 -13.17 -2.99
C PRO A 298 9.62 -12.03 -3.26
N PHE A 299 10.91 -12.31 -3.07
CA PHE A 299 12.02 -11.46 -3.49
C PHE A 299 12.87 -12.20 -4.50
N ARG A 300 13.56 -11.44 -5.36
CA ARG A 300 14.50 -11.99 -6.34
C ARG A 300 15.87 -12.24 -5.71
N GLY A 301 16.74 -12.97 -6.41
CA GLY A 301 18.12 -13.17 -5.96
C GLY A 301 18.28 -14.19 -4.82
N GLY A 302 17.38 -15.18 -4.72
CA GLY A 302 17.47 -16.26 -3.73
C GLY A 302 17.12 -15.82 -2.30
N ARG A 303 16.51 -14.65 -2.13
CA ARG A 303 16.06 -14.16 -0.81
C ARG A 303 14.78 -14.88 -0.38
N PRO A 304 14.60 -15.08 0.95
CA PRO A 304 13.40 -15.72 1.45
C PRO A 304 12.15 -14.91 1.12
N VAL A 305 11.06 -15.63 0.89
CA VAL A 305 9.72 -15.05 0.74
C VAL A 305 9.33 -14.38 2.05
N SER A 306 8.77 -13.18 2.00
CA SER A 306 8.17 -12.58 3.18
C SER A 306 6.71 -13.02 3.31
N HIS A 307 6.27 -13.20 4.54
CA HIS A 307 4.94 -13.69 4.88
C HIS A 307 4.26 -12.68 5.79
N ARG A 308 3.05 -12.26 5.43
CA ARG A 308 2.20 -11.38 6.24
C ARG A 308 0.89 -12.07 6.57
N VAL A 309 0.50 -12.00 7.83
CA VAL A 309 -0.83 -12.41 8.30
C VAL A 309 -1.55 -11.17 8.82
N GLY A 310 -2.85 -11.10 8.60
CA GLY A 310 -3.69 -10.00 9.07
C GLY A 310 -5.05 -10.48 9.54
N VAL A 311 -5.62 -9.72 10.46
CA VAL A 311 -7.00 -9.90 10.95
C VAL A 311 -7.71 -8.57 10.84
N ARG A 312 -8.96 -8.60 10.37
CA ARG A 312 -9.83 -7.43 10.29
C ARG A 312 -11.16 -7.73 10.95
N LEU A 313 -11.63 -6.75 11.71
CA LEU A 313 -12.95 -6.76 12.36
C LEU A 313 -13.75 -5.59 11.78
N ARG A 314 -14.98 -5.85 11.29
CA ARG A 314 -15.88 -4.85 10.70
C ARG A 314 -17.07 -4.55 11.61
#